data_104c13daa83ffe19289fc3762daddd3d
#
_entry.id   104c13daa83ffe19289fc3762daddd3d
#
_cell.length_a   1.000
_cell.length_b   1.000
_cell.length_c   1.000
_cell.angle_alpha   90.00
_cell.angle_beta   90.00
_cell.angle_gamma   90.00
#
_symmetry.space_group_name_H-M   'P 1'
#
loop_
_entity.id
_entity.type
_entity.pdbx_description
1 polymer ?
#
loop_
_entity_poly.entity_id
_entity_poly.type
_entity_poly.pdbx_seq_one_letter_code
_entity_poly.pdbx_strand_id
1 'polypeptide(L)'
;DGQLILRDTAQTAPEELDFFTDEHRHPYFHANNLWLDLVQVRDILRERNGVLGLPLIRNEKTVDPSDPNSPKVVQLESAMGAAIEVFPGATAVAVGRDRFLPVKTTNELMLLRSDVFDLGEDGRLHSQVDRIPGVDLGGAYKLIDDFDRLVSVVPSLREAESLRVRGEWLFDEPSAVVGIVDLPDAGTPRHYR
;
A
#
# COMPACT_ATOMS: atom_id res chain seq x y z
N ASP A 1 22.60 20.65 -6.55
CA ASP A 1 23.16 21.08 -5.27
C ASP A 1 23.43 19.91 -4.30
N GLY A 2 23.04 18.67 -4.63
CA GLY A 2 23.29 17.48 -3.81
C GLY A 2 22.32 17.29 -2.64
N GLN A 3 21.31 18.14 -2.49
CA GLN A 3 20.25 17.94 -1.52
C GLN A 3 19.25 16.89 -2.03
N LEU A 4 18.93 15.89 -1.20
CA LEU A 4 17.85 14.98 -1.48
C LEU A 4 16.51 15.68 -1.29
N ILE A 5 15.56 15.37 -2.17
CA ILE A 5 14.17 15.82 -2.08
C ILE A 5 13.25 14.61 -2.13
N LEU A 6 12.13 14.70 -1.46
CA LEU A 6 11.03 13.77 -1.60
C LEU A 6 9.85 14.48 -2.24
N ARG A 7 9.33 13.92 -3.32
CA ARG A 7 8.07 14.35 -3.91
C ARG A 7 7.01 13.27 -3.72
N ASP A 8 5.83 13.68 -3.32
CA ASP A 8 4.66 12.82 -3.21
C ASP A 8 3.70 13.07 -4.39
N THR A 9 2.89 12.08 -4.74
CA THR A 9 1.86 12.20 -5.79
C THR A 9 0.93 13.38 -5.53
N ALA A 10 0.56 13.63 -4.28
CA ALA A 10 -0.29 14.75 -3.88
C ALA A 10 0.36 16.13 -4.09
N GLN A 11 1.67 16.19 -4.34
CA GLN A 11 2.45 17.41 -4.59
C GLN A 11 2.80 17.56 -6.08
N THR A 12 2.40 16.59 -6.90
CA THR A 12 2.75 16.52 -8.33
C THR A 12 1.58 17.01 -9.15
N ALA A 13 1.82 17.97 -10.05
CA ALA A 13 0.81 18.43 -10.98
C ALA A 13 0.37 17.31 -11.93
N PRO A 14 -0.92 17.24 -12.31
CA PRO A 14 -1.42 16.17 -13.19
C PRO A 14 -0.62 15.98 -14.47
N GLU A 15 -0.16 17.06 -15.08
CA GLU A 15 0.66 17.07 -16.29
C GLU A 15 2.09 16.55 -16.10
N GLU A 16 2.56 16.45 -14.86
CA GLU A 16 3.89 15.93 -14.51
C GLU A 16 3.85 14.47 -14.03
N LEU A 17 2.67 13.86 -13.92
CA LEU A 17 2.52 12.51 -13.35
C LEU A 17 3.29 11.46 -14.14
N ASP A 18 3.27 11.49 -15.46
CA ASP A 18 4.00 10.54 -16.31
C ASP A 18 5.52 10.62 -16.08
N PHE A 19 6.02 11.84 -15.90
CA PHE A 19 7.43 12.05 -15.56
C PHE A 19 7.75 11.58 -14.14
N PHE A 20 6.86 11.88 -13.20
CA PHE A 20 7.01 11.53 -11.79
C PHE A 20 6.98 10.01 -11.56
N THR A 21 6.13 9.29 -12.27
CA THR A 21 5.96 7.84 -12.13
C THR A 21 6.95 7.02 -12.97
N ASP A 22 7.84 7.65 -13.71
CA ASP A 22 8.88 6.97 -14.48
C ASP A 22 9.92 6.33 -13.53
N GLU A 23 9.81 5.03 -13.31
CA GLU A 23 10.68 4.25 -12.42
C GLU A 23 12.14 4.18 -12.89
N HIS A 24 12.42 4.43 -14.17
CA HIS A 24 13.78 4.51 -14.70
C HIS A 24 14.46 5.81 -14.28
N ARG A 25 13.69 6.88 -14.14
CA ARG A 25 14.17 8.19 -13.68
C ARG A 25 14.18 8.30 -12.16
N HIS A 26 13.18 7.72 -11.51
CA HIS A 26 12.95 7.77 -10.07
C HIS A 26 12.89 6.36 -9.49
N PRO A 27 14.03 5.63 -9.40
CA PRO A 27 14.05 4.21 -9.04
C PRO A 27 13.83 3.96 -7.54
N TYR A 28 13.78 4.99 -6.73
CA TYR A 28 13.65 4.87 -5.27
C TYR A 28 12.30 5.39 -4.79
N PHE A 29 11.63 4.56 -4.01
CA PHE A 29 10.37 4.89 -3.34
C PHE A 29 10.59 5.00 -1.85
N HIS A 30 9.94 5.97 -1.21
CA HIS A 30 10.02 6.15 0.22
C HIS A 30 9.30 4.99 0.95
N ALA A 31 10.04 4.25 1.78
CA ALA A 31 9.52 3.12 2.57
C ALA A 31 8.85 3.56 3.89
N ASN A 32 8.64 4.85 4.07
CA ASN A 32 8.06 5.48 5.26
C ASN A 32 8.77 5.13 6.59
N ASN A 33 10.08 4.89 6.51
CA ASN A 33 10.95 4.72 7.67
C ASN A 33 11.89 5.90 7.75
N LEU A 34 11.86 6.62 8.87
CA LEU A 34 12.68 7.80 9.13
C LEU A 34 13.55 7.56 10.37
N TRP A 35 14.83 7.87 10.24
CA TRP A 35 15.78 7.87 11.33
C TRP A 35 16.21 9.31 11.54
N LEU A 36 15.91 9.85 12.71
CA LEU A 36 16.08 11.26 13.02
C LEU A 36 17.08 11.44 14.17
N ASP A 37 18.03 12.36 13.98
CA ASP A 37 18.85 12.87 15.08
C ASP A 37 18.00 13.85 15.92
N LEU A 38 17.66 13.43 17.13
CA LEU A 38 16.79 14.23 18.02
C LEU A 38 17.43 15.55 18.45
N VAL A 39 18.77 15.65 18.44
CA VAL A 39 19.46 16.92 18.73
C VAL A 39 19.22 17.91 17.59
N GLN A 40 19.39 17.48 16.35
CA GLN A 40 19.10 18.33 15.19
C GLN A 40 17.61 18.71 15.12
N VAL A 41 16.69 17.78 15.39
CA VAL A 41 15.25 18.07 15.45
C VAL A 41 14.95 19.16 16.45
N ARG A 42 15.47 19.04 17.68
CA ARG A 42 15.31 20.06 18.74
C ARG A 42 15.83 21.42 18.31
N ASP A 43 17.02 21.46 17.73
CA ASP A 43 17.68 22.70 17.40
C ASP A 43 16.98 23.43 16.24
N ILE A 44 16.56 22.71 15.21
CA ILE A 44 15.75 23.25 14.11
C ILE A 44 14.38 23.73 14.60
N LEU A 45 13.72 22.98 15.48
CA LEU A 45 12.43 23.41 16.05
C LEU A 45 12.58 24.70 16.88
N ARG A 46 13.69 24.84 17.62
CA ARG A 46 13.98 26.09 18.36
C ARG A 46 14.22 27.27 17.43
N GLU A 47 14.99 27.07 16.37
CA GLU A 47 15.28 28.09 15.37
C GLU A 47 14.02 28.52 14.61
N ARG A 48 13.10 27.59 14.31
CA ARG A 48 11.88 27.81 13.52
C ARG A 48 10.62 27.99 14.34
N ASN A 49 10.74 28.36 15.60
CA ASN A 49 9.59 28.59 16.49
C ASN A 49 8.59 27.41 16.57
N GLY A 50 9.11 26.18 16.61
CA GLY A 50 8.31 24.96 16.78
C GLY A 50 7.74 24.37 15.50
N VAL A 51 8.09 24.90 14.32
CA VAL A 51 7.54 24.44 13.04
C VAL A 51 8.68 23.94 12.12
N LEU A 52 8.61 22.69 11.68
CA LEU A 52 9.59 22.15 10.72
C LEU A 52 9.43 22.71 9.30
N GLY A 53 8.25 23.22 8.95
CA GLY A 53 7.96 23.76 7.63
C GLY A 53 7.76 22.68 6.57
N LEU A 54 7.24 21.52 6.97
CA LEU A 54 6.95 20.43 6.04
C LEU A 54 5.78 20.81 5.10
N PRO A 55 5.79 20.31 3.85
CA PRO A 55 4.70 20.52 2.91
C PRO A 55 3.36 20.01 3.46
N LEU A 56 2.31 20.80 3.26
CA LEU A 56 0.95 20.43 3.63
C LEU A 56 0.31 19.62 2.51
N ILE A 57 -0.27 18.48 2.88
CA ILE A 57 -1.09 17.65 2.00
C ILE A 57 -2.55 17.88 2.37
N ARG A 58 -3.37 18.17 1.36
CA ARG A 58 -4.81 18.33 1.51
C ARG A 58 -5.52 17.20 0.78
N ASN A 59 -6.23 16.34 1.52
CA ASN A 59 -7.01 15.24 1.00
C ASN A 59 -8.50 15.49 1.22
N GLU A 60 -9.31 15.37 0.17
CA GLU A 60 -10.77 15.39 0.28
C GLU A 60 -11.28 13.96 0.49
N LYS A 61 -12.08 13.75 1.51
CA LYS A 61 -12.66 12.45 1.88
C LYS A 61 -14.13 12.62 2.26
N THR A 62 -14.86 11.52 2.31
CA THR A 62 -16.17 11.44 2.93
C THR A 62 -16.02 11.18 4.43
N VAL A 63 -16.95 11.69 5.26
CA VAL A 63 -16.98 11.43 6.72
C VAL A 63 -17.10 9.94 6.98
N ASP A 64 -17.99 9.28 6.23
CA ASP A 64 -18.14 7.83 6.26
C ASP A 64 -17.54 7.22 4.99
N PRO A 65 -16.44 6.45 5.09
CA PRO A 65 -15.81 5.81 3.93
C PRO A 65 -16.71 4.78 3.23
N SER A 66 -17.73 4.27 3.92
CA SER A 66 -18.68 3.29 3.38
C SER A 66 -19.85 3.96 2.66
N ASP A 67 -20.13 5.24 2.93
CA ASP A 67 -21.16 6.03 2.25
C ASP A 67 -20.55 7.15 1.39
N PRO A 68 -20.50 6.97 0.06
CA PRO A 68 -19.97 7.97 -0.86
C PRO A 68 -20.80 9.28 -0.89
N ASN A 69 -22.04 9.26 -0.35
CA ASN A 69 -22.90 10.43 -0.27
C ASN A 69 -22.78 11.15 1.08
N SER A 70 -22.03 10.62 2.03
CA SER A 70 -21.80 11.29 3.30
C SER A 70 -21.07 12.63 3.10
N PRO A 71 -21.18 13.59 4.04
CA PRO A 71 -20.58 14.90 3.90
C PRO A 71 -19.09 14.84 3.60
N LYS A 72 -18.62 15.71 2.71
CA LYS A 72 -17.20 15.82 2.40
C LYS A 72 -16.46 16.57 3.49
N VAL A 73 -15.27 16.11 3.82
CA VAL A 73 -14.34 16.74 4.75
C VAL A 73 -12.97 16.88 4.11
N VAL A 74 -12.20 17.81 4.63
CA VAL A 74 -10.80 17.99 4.22
C VAL A 74 -9.91 17.47 5.35
N GLN A 75 -9.11 16.46 5.04
CA GLN A 75 -8.03 15.98 5.90
C GLN A 75 -6.76 16.74 5.57
N LEU A 76 -6.14 17.36 6.58
CA LEU A 76 -4.86 18.03 6.47
C LEU A 76 -3.79 17.15 7.09
N GLU A 77 -2.71 16.92 6.33
CA GLU A 77 -1.56 16.11 6.72
C GLU A 77 -0.27 16.84 6.37
N SER A 78 0.84 16.47 7.00
CA SER A 78 2.18 16.90 6.60
C SER A 78 2.92 15.73 5.98
N ALA A 79 3.62 15.97 4.87
CA ALA A 79 4.49 14.99 4.23
C ALA A 79 5.74 14.75 5.09
N MET A 80 5.68 13.82 6.06
CA MET A 80 6.81 13.53 6.96
C MET A 80 8.09 13.13 6.21
N GLY A 81 7.97 12.42 5.10
CA GLY A 81 9.11 12.05 4.26
C GLY A 81 9.87 13.26 3.71
N ALA A 82 9.20 14.40 3.49
CA ALA A 82 9.83 15.64 3.07
C ALA A 82 10.76 16.24 4.15
N ALA A 83 10.80 15.69 5.36
CA ALA A 83 11.79 16.08 6.37
C ALA A 83 13.23 15.94 5.88
N ILE A 84 13.50 15.06 4.90
CA ILE A 84 14.81 14.92 4.27
C ILE A 84 15.32 16.23 3.66
N GLU A 85 14.42 17.14 3.29
CA GLU A 85 14.76 18.46 2.73
C GLU A 85 15.08 19.49 3.82
N VAL A 86 14.65 19.23 5.05
CA VAL A 86 14.78 20.18 6.18
C VAL A 86 16.11 20.00 6.91
N PHE A 87 16.64 18.78 6.95
CA PHE A 87 17.83 18.44 7.71
C PHE A 87 19.10 18.47 6.85
N PRO A 88 20.07 19.35 7.13
CA PRO A 88 21.35 19.37 6.42
C PRO A 88 22.06 18.02 6.55
N GLY A 89 22.59 17.51 5.43
CA GLY A 89 23.33 16.25 5.41
C GLY A 89 22.43 15.00 5.49
N ALA A 90 21.12 15.15 5.35
CA ALA A 90 20.21 14.02 5.27
C ALA A 90 20.56 13.11 4.08
N THR A 91 20.51 11.80 4.31
CA THR A 91 20.82 10.76 3.33
C THR A 91 19.72 9.73 3.25
N ALA A 92 19.72 8.92 2.20
CA ALA A 92 18.81 7.79 2.05
C ALA A 92 19.59 6.47 2.06
N VAL A 93 19.02 5.43 2.66
CA VAL A 93 19.55 4.08 2.63
C VAL A 93 18.67 3.25 1.71
N ALA A 94 19.25 2.72 0.63
CA ALA A 94 18.54 1.80 -0.24
C ALA A 94 18.36 0.45 0.46
N VAL A 95 17.13 -0.03 0.49
CA VAL A 95 16.76 -1.34 1.03
C VAL A 95 16.17 -2.21 -0.07
N GLY A 96 16.41 -3.52 0.01
CA GLY A 96 15.88 -4.47 -0.95
C GLY A 96 14.34 -4.53 -0.92
N ARG A 97 13.75 -4.90 -2.04
CA ARG A 97 12.29 -5.05 -2.19
C ARG A 97 11.70 -6.12 -1.26
N ASP A 98 12.50 -7.12 -0.90
CA ASP A 98 12.19 -8.16 0.08
C ASP A 98 11.86 -7.63 1.48
N ARG A 99 12.27 -6.39 1.77
CA ARG A 99 12.01 -5.70 3.03
C ARG A 99 10.70 -4.91 3.04
N PHE A 100 9.96 -4.91 1.94
CA PHE A 100 8.78 -4.07 1.77
C PHE A 100 7.60 -4.87 1.21
N LEU A 101 6.64 -5.18 2.08
CA LEU A 101 5.38 -5.84 1.73
C LEU A 101 4.21 -4.96 2.20
N PRO A 102 3.79 -3.97 1.40
CA PRO A 102 2.68 -3.10 1.77
C PRO A 102 1.36 -3.86 1.69
N VAL A 103 0.52 -3.69 2.71
CA VAL A 103 -0.87 -4.17 2.73
C VAL A 103 -1.77 -2.95 2.82
N LYS A 104 -2.32 -2.50 1.69
CA LYS A 104 -3.17 -1.30 1.60
C LYS A 104 -4.62 -1.64 1.29
N THR A 105 -4.85 -2.78 0.67
CA THR A 105 -6.16 -3.26 0.29
C THR A 105 -6.34 -4.73 0.68
N THR A 106 -7.55 -5.24 0.54
CA THR A 106 -7.86 -6.64 0.76
C THR A 106 -7.23 -7.57 -0.29
N ASN A 107 -6.75 -7.03 -1.41
CA ASN A 107 -5.99 -7.80 -2.39
C ASN A 107 -4.65 -8.28 -1.81
N GLU A 108 -3.89 -7.34 -1.22
CA GLU A 108 -2.63 -7.68 -0.55
C GLU A 108 -2.88 -8.51 0.71
N LEU A 109 -4.01 -8.27 1.40
CA LEU A 109 -4.39 -9.07 2.56
C LEU A 109 -4.65 -10.54 2.19
N MET A 110 -5.30 -10.78 1.04
CA MET A 110 -5.49 -12.13 0.49
C MET A 110 -4.14 -12.84 0.26
N LEU A 111 -3.20 -12.14 -0.39
CA LEU A 111 -1.85 -12.66 -0.62
C LEU A 111 -1.13 -12.96 0.70
N LEU A 112 -1.20 -12.05 1.66
CA LEU A 112 -0.53 -12.21 2.95
C LEU A 112 -1.11 -13.36 3.78
N ARG A 113 -2.42 -13.59 3.71
CA ARG A 113 -3.11 -14.68 4.42
C ARG A 113 -3.01 -16.03 3.68
N SER A 114 -2.58 -16.03 2.41
CA SER A 114 -2.42 -17.25 1.62
C SER A 114 -1.08 -17.95 1.91
N ASP A 115 -0.87 -19.06 1.24
CA ASP A 115 0.36 -19.85 1.31
C ASP A 115 1.49 -19.37 0.39
N VAL A 116 1.34 -18.19 -0.22
CA VAL A 116 2.38 -17.51 -1.02
C VAL A 116 3.54 -17.05 -0.15
N PHE A 117 3.27 -16.78 1.14
CA PHE A 117 4.29 -16.39 2.10
C PHE A 117 4.30 -17.33 3.30
N ASP A 118 5.49 -17.54 3.82
CA ASP A 118 5.74 -18.25 5.07
C ASP A 118 6.48 -17.35 6.05
N LEU A 119 6.11 -17.44 7.33
CA LEU A 119 6.81 -16.72 8.40
C LEU A 119 7.99 -17.55 8.87
N GLY A 120 9.21 -17.11 8.56
CA GLY A 120 10.42 -17.77 8.97
C GLY A 120 10.73 -17.61 10.46
N GLU A 121 11.65 -18.42 10.97
CA GLU A 121 12.14 -18.33 12.37
C GLU A 121 12.81 -16.98 12.67
N ASP A 122 13.30 -16.29 11.64
CA ASP A 122 13.86 -14.93 11.72
C ASP A 122 12.78 -13.83 11.84
N GLY A 123 11.49 -14.22 11.91
CA GLY A 123 10.36 -13.29 11.98
C GLY A 123 10.08 -12.54 10.67
N ARG A 124 10.63 -13.01 9.54
CA ARG A 124 10.40 -12.41 8.22
C ARG A 124 9.45 -13.27 7.39
N LEU A 125 8.76 -12.61 6.47
CA LEU A 125 7.98 -13.30 5.46
C LEU A 125 8.88 -13.70 4.31
N HIS A 126 8.85 -14.98 3.97
CA HIS A 126 9.58 -15.57 2.85
C HIS A 126 8.59 -15.98 1.77
N SER A 127 8.82 -15.49 0.55
CA SER A 127 8.01 -15.90 -0.60
C SER A 127 8.24 -17.37 -0.89
N GLN A 128 7.16 -18.11 -1.09
CA GLN A 128 7.14 -19.52 -1.48
C GLN A 128 6.97 -19.70 -3.00
N VAL A 129 6.97 -18.60 -3.73
CA VAL A 129 6.81 -18.55 -5.19
C VAL A 129 7.85 -17.62 -5.80
N ASP A 130 8.26 -17.92 -7.04
CA ASP A 130 9.22 -17.08 -7.77
C ASP A 130 8.59 -15.73 -8.18
N ARG A 131 7.29 -15.74 -8.46
CA ARG A 131 6.52 -14.56 -8.83
C ARG A 131 5.25 -14.47 -8.03
N ILE A 132 5.07 -13.35 -7.34
CA ILE A 132 3.83 -13.05 -6.59
C ILE A 132 2.67 -12.95 -7.59
N PRO A 133 1.57 -13.72 -7.41
CA PRO A 133 0.41 -13.65 -8.28
C PRO A 133 -0.30 -12.31 -8.18
N GLY A 134 -0.93 -11.88 -9.29
CA GLY A 134 -1.80 -10.72 -9.28
C GLY A 134 -3.15 -11.06 -8.64
N VAL A 135 -3.61 -10.27 -7.66
CA VAL A 135 -4.94 -10.42 -7.04
C VAL A 135 -5.74 -9.14 -7.20
N ASP A 136 -6.98 -9.26 -7.68
CA ASP A 136 -7.94 -8.17 -7.82
C ASP A 136 -9.35 -8.67 -7.46
N LEU A 137 -9.77 -8.45 -6.22
CA LEU A 137 -11.03 -8.94 -5.67
C LEU A 137 -12.24 -8.06 -6.00
N GLY A 138 -12.01 -6.88 -6.58
CA GLY A 138 -13.09 -5.95 -6.89
C GLY A 138 -13.75 -5.30 -5.67
N GLY A 139 -14.86 -4.60 -5.92
CA GLY A 139 -15.51 -3.74 -4.92
C GLY A 139 -16.19 -4.48 -3.78
N ALA A 140 -16.68 -5.70 -4.00
CA ALA A 140 -17.42 -6.50 -3.01
C ALA A 140 -16.54 -6.88 -1.78
N TYR A 141 -15.22 -6.85 -1.92
CA TYR A 141 -14.26 -7.20 -0.85
C TYR A 141 -13.55 -6.00 -0.25
N LYS A 142 -13.97 -4.78 -0.58
CA LYS A 142 -13.24 -3.56 -0.21
C LYS A 142 -13.15 -3.34 1.30
N LEU A 143 -14.22 -3.61 2.03
CA LEU A 143 -14.27 -3.48 3.47
C LEU A 143 -13.83 -4.79 4.14
N ILE A 144 -13.19 -4.69 5.30
CA ILE A 144 -12.65 -5.86 5.99
C ILE A 144 -13.73 -6.85 6.41
N ASP A 145 -14.88 -6.36 6.87
CA ASP A 145 -16.01 -7.22 7.28
C ASP A 145 -16.57 -8.00 6.09
N ASP A 146 -16.66 -7.37 4.92
CA ASP A 146 -17.08 -8.04 3.68
C ASP A 146 -16.03 -9.05 3.21
N PHE A 147 -14.76 -8.70 3.29
CA PHE A 147 -13.68 -9.62 2.98
C PHE A 147 -13.73 -10.85 3.90
N ASP A 148 -13.82 -10.69 5.22
CA ASP A 148 -13.85 -11.81 6.17
C ASP A 148 -15.12 -12.66 6.01
N ARG A 149 -16.25 -12.08 5.61
CA ARG A 149 -17.49 -12.79 5.27
C ARG A 149 -17.35 -13.65 4.00
N LEU A 150 -16.68 -13.13 2.97
CA LEU A 150 -16.55 -13.78 1.68
C LEU A 150 -15.34 -14.73 1.58
N VAL A 151 -14.32 -14.53 2.45
CA VAL A 151 -13.07 -15.30 2.47
C VAL A 151 -12.85 -15.89 3.85
N SER A 152 -13.67 -16.86 4.23
CA SER A 152 -13.49 -17.59 5.51
C SER A 152 -12.37 -18.64 5.42
N VAL A 153 -12.10 -19.15 4.24
CA VAL A 153 -10.97 -20.04 3.94
C VAL A 153 -10.19 -19.46 2.76
N VAL A 154 -8.94 -19.05 3.02
CA VAL A 154 -8.10 -18.50 1.96
C VAL A 154 -7.64 -19.62 1.03
N PRO A 155 -7.85 -19.53 -0.29
CA PRO A 155 -7.40 -20.54 -1.23
C PRO A 155 -5.85 -20.56 -1.35
N SER A 156 -5.29 -21.70 -1.74
CA SER A 156 -3.89 -21.74 -2.16
C SER A 156 -3.68 -20.87 -3.40
N LEU A 157 -2.65 -20.04 -3.39
CA LEU A 157 -2.27 -19.18 -4.51
C LEU A 157 -0.88 -19.51 -5.05
N ARG A 158 -0.25 -20.61 -4.63
CA ARG A 158 1.10 -21.00 -5.07
C ARG A 158 1.21 -21.27 -6.57
N GLU A 159 0.15 -21.80 -7.17
CA GLU A 159 0.08 -22.11 -8.59
C GLU A 159 -0.64 -21.06 -9.40
N ALA A 160 -1.03 -19.95 -8.77
CA ALA A 160 -1.73 -18.85 -9.44
C ALA A 160 -0.74 -17.96 -10.21
N GLU A 161 -1.15 -17.55 -11.40
CA GLU A 161 -0.57 -16.39 -12.08
C GLU A 161 -1.36 -15.12 -11.74
N SER A 162 -2.70 -15.24 -11.76
CA SER A 162 -3.59 -14.16 -11.31
C SER A 162 -4.96 -14.67 -10.91
N LEU A 163 -5.56 -13.97 -9.94
CA LEU A 163 -6.95 -14.14 -9.53
C LEU A 163 -7.67 -12.80 -9.67
N ARG A 164 -8.69 -12.77 -10.55
CA ARG A 164 -9.58 -11.62 -10.67
C ARG A 164 -10.99 -12.03 -10.30
N VAL A 165 -11.61 -11.27 -9.40
CA VAL A 165 -12.97 -11.56 -8.91
C VAL A 165 -13.87 -10.35 -9.15
N ARG A 166 -15.07 -10.60 -9.66
CA ARG A 166 -16.14 -9.60 -9.81
C ARG A 166 -17.42 -10.15 -9.18
N GLY A 167 -18.13 -9.29 -8.47
CA GLY A 167 -19.28 -9.70 -7.67
C GLY A 167 -18.89 -10.47 -6.40
N GLU A 168 -19.84 -11.20 -5.82
CA GLU A 168 -19.64 -11.94 -4.58
C GLU A 168 -19.34 -13.42 -4.86
N TRP A 169 -18.15 -13.85 -4.55
CA TRP A 169 -17.71 -15.24 -4.54
C TRP A 169 -17.26 -15.63 -3.13
N LEU A 170 -17.79 -16.74 -2.62
CA LEU A 170 -17.42 -17.25 -1.31
C LEU A 170 -16.25 -18.22 -1.45
N PHE A 171 -15.19 -17.93 -0.71
CA PHE A 171 -14.04 -18.81 -0.49
C PHE A 171 -14.20 -19.38 0.92
N ASP A 172 -14.98 -20.45 1.04
CA ASP A 172 -15.41 -21.04 2.32
C ASP A 172 -15.00 -22.51 2.46
N GLU A 173 -14.36 -23.09 1.45
CA GLU A 173 -13.80 -24.44 1.45
C GLU A 173 -12.33 -24.41 0.98
N PRO A 174 -11.49 -25.37 1.40
CA PRO A 174 -10.14 -25.51 0.88
C PRO A 174 -10.14 -25.67 -0.65
N SER A 175 -9.47 -24.78 -1.32
CA SER A 175 -9.40 -24.72 -2.78
C SER A 175 -8.05 -24.16 -3.24
N ALA A 176 -7.74 -24.26 -4.52
CA ALA A 176 -6.54 -23.71 -5.12
C ALA A 176 -6.84 -22.91 -6.39
N VAL A 177 -6.13 -21.83 -6.58
CA VAL A 177 -6.14 -21.04 -7.82
C VAL A 177 -4.95 -21.50 -8.66
N VAL A 178 -5.23 -21.95 -9.89
CA VAL A 178 -4.18 -22.45 -10.80
C VAL A 178 -4.17 -21.61 -12.08
N GLY A 179 -3.00 -21.08 -12.44
CA GLY A 179 -2.83 -20.22 -13.61
C GLY A 179 -3.61 -18.91 -13.51
N ILE A 180 -4.33 -18.57 -14.57
CA ILE A 180 -5.12 -17.33 -14.65
C ILE A 180 -6.59 -17.67 -14.39
N VAL A 181 -7.15 -17.12 -13.31
CA VAL A 181 -8.56 -17.30 -12.95
C VAL A 181 -9.26 -15.95 -12.98
N ASP A 182 -10.34 -15.86 -13.77
CA ASP A 182 -11.22 -14.68 -13.85
C ASP A 182 -12.65 -15.12 -13.51
N LEU A 183 -13.16 -14.66 -12.37
CA LEU A 183 -14.48 -14.95 -11.86
C LEU A 183 -15.40 -13.75 -12.16
N PRO A 184 -16.32 -13.87 -13.15
CA PRO A 184 -17.21 -12.79 -13.53
C PRO A 184 -18.29 -12.56 -12.47
N ASP A 185 -18.87 -11.36 -12.46
CA ASP A 185 -20.06 -11.09 -11.64
C ASP A 185 -21.23 -11.97 -12.10
N ALA A 186 -21.70 -12.81 -11.20
CA ALA A 186 -22.81 -13.72 -11.45
C ALA A 186 -24.18 -13.13 -11.05
N GLY A 187 -24.21 -11.90 -10.52
CA GLY A 187 -25.40 -11.24 -10.00
C GLY A 187 -25.94 -11.83 -8.69
N THR A 188 -25.42 -12.95 -8.24
CA THR A 188 -25.73 -13.61 -6.95
C THR A 188 -24.48 -14.26 -6.40
N PRO A 189 -24.34 -14.38 -5.05
CA PRO A 189 -23.21 -15.05 -4.43
C PRO A 189 -23.01 -16.48 -4.95
N ARG A 190 -21.77 -16.86 -5.21
CA ARG A 190 -21.36 -18.21 -5.63
C ARG A 190 -20.18 -18.70 -4.81
N HIS A 191 -20.03 -20.02 -4.74
CA HIS A 191 -18.88 -20.64 -4.09
C HIS A 191 -17.76 -20.90 -5.11
N TYR A 192 -16.52 -20.58 -4.72
CA TYR A 192 -15.32 -21.01 -5.43
C TYR A 192 -14.89 -22.38 -4.88
N ARG A 193 -14.64 -23.35 -5.76
CA ARG A 193 -14.29 -24.74 -5.41
C ARG A 193 -13.15 -25.25 -6.25
#